data_ccd9ce6d515416ba7f7354972a5cdd94
#
_entry.id   ccd9ce6d515416ba7f7354972a5cdd94
#
_cell.length_a   1.000
_cell.length_b   1.000
_cell.length_c   1.000
_cell.angle_alpha   90.00
_cell.angle_beta   90.00
_cell.angle_gamma   90.00
#
_symmetry.space_group_name_H-M   'P 1'
#
loop_
_entity.id
_entity.type
_entity.pdbx_description
1 polymer ?
#
loop_
_entity_poly.entity_id
_entity_poly.type
_entity_poly.pdbx_seq_one_letter_code
_entity_poly.pdbx_strand_id
1 'polypeptide(L)'
;VPMFLAHRKGLALDGTNPVYLTGYGGFNISQTPGFSAMYAVWMERGGVVAVPNLRGGSEFGEAWHQAGMFGRKQNVFDDFIAAAEWLMANRYTTADRLAIAGGSNGGLLVGAALTQRPDLFRAVVCSVPLLDMLRYERFLQGRFWVSEYGAATDSAQFGYLRAYSPY
;
A
#
# COMPACT_ATOMS: atom_id res chain seq x y z
N VAL A 1 1.93 11.91 4.00
CA VAL A 1 0.88 11.30 4.83
C VAL A 1 1.47 10.86 6.16
N PRO A 2 0.70 10.84 7.27
CA PRO A 2 1.14 10.27 8.55
C PRO A 2 1.43 8.78 8.42
N MET A 3 2.33 8.27 9.28
CA MET A 3 2.71 6.87 9.25
C MET A 3 2.98 6.38 10.68
N PHE A 4 2.40 5.25 11.04
CA PHE A 4 2.75 4.55 12.28
C PHE A 4 4.05 3.78 12.08
N LEU A 5 4.96 3.92 13.05
CA LEU A 5 6.20 3.16 13.11
C LEU A 5 6.26 2.40 14.43
N ALA A 6 6.51 1.10 14.35
CA ALA A 6 6.68 0.25 15.51
C ALA A 6 8.02 -0.49 15.41
N HIS A 7 8.82 -0.38 16.47
CA HIS A 7 10.14 -1.01 16.58
C HIS A 7 10.57 -1.14 18.03
N ARG A 8 11.64 -1.88 18.28
CA ARG A 8 12.22 -1.97 19.63
C ARG A 8 12.84 -0.63 20.05
N LYS A 9 12.83 -0.37 21.36
CA LYS A 9 13.53 0.79 21.91
C LYS A 9 15.03 0.73 21.57
N GLY A 10 15.62 1.89 21.30
CA GLY A 10 17.04 2.00 20.99
C GLY A 10 17.42 1.61 19.55
N LEU A 11 16.44 1.63 18.62
CA LEU A 11 16.71 1.41 17.20
C LEU A 11 17.76 2.41 16.69
N ALA A 12 18.82 1.91 16.04
CA ALA A 12 19.79 2.75 15.35
C ALA A 12 19.23 3.16 13.96
N LEU A 13 19.31 4.45 13.64
CA LEU A 13 18.94 4.96 12.32
C LEU A 13 20.17 5.03 11.41
N ASP A 14 20.66 3.88 11.02
CA ASP A 14 21.86 3.71 10.20
C ASP A 14 21.59 3.12 8.80
N GLY A 15 20.31 2.85 8.49
CA GLY A 15 19.87 2.26 7.24
C GLY A 15 19.92 0.73 7.22
N THR A 16 20.32 0.07 8.30
CA THR A 16 20.53 -1.39 8.31
C THR A 16 19.32 -2.20 8.76
N ASN A 17 18.24 -1.56 9.21
CA ASN A 17 17.10 -2.27 9.76
C ASN A 17 16.22 -2.87 8.64
N PRO A 18 15.78 -4.14 8.76
CA PRO A 18 14.77 -4.68 7.88
C PRO A 18 13.41 -4.02 8.18
N VAL A 19 12.75 -3.48 7.16
CA VAL A 19 11.45 -2.83 7.29
C VAL A 19 10.37 -3.65 6.60
N TYR A 20 9.25 -3.82 7.30
CA TYR A 20 8.00 -4.34 6.79
C TYR A 20 7.02 -3.17 6.63
N LEU A 21 6.84 -2.72 5.40
CA LEU A 21 5.92 -1.64 5.06
C LEU A 21 4.61 -2.26 4.54
N THR A 22 3.49 -1.89 5.12
CA THR A 22 2.17 -2.39 4.73
C THR A 22 1.14 -1.29 4.75
N GLY A 23 0.06 -1.46 3.98
CA GLY A 23 -1.03 -0.50 3.91
C GLY A 23 -2.26 -1.09 3.24
N TYR A 24 -3.33 -0.30 3.19
CA TYR A 24 -4.57 -0.69 2.51
C TYR A 24 -4.99 0.35 1.48
N GLY A 25 -5.37 1.57 1.90
CA GLY A 25 -5.62 2.72 1.03
C GLY A 25 -6.85 2.57 0.15
N GLY A 26 -8.00 2.19 0.71
CA GLY A 26 -9.25 2.11 -0.04
C GLY A 26 -10.45 1.74 0.83
N PHE A 27 -11.63 1.79 0.23
CA PHE A 27 -12.90 1.35 0.83
C PHE A 27 -13.26 2.05 2.15
N ASN A 28 -12.75 3.25 2.36
CA ASN A 28 -12.99 4.00 3.59
C ASN A 28 -12.56 3.22 4.87
N ILE A 29 -11.49 2.40 4.75
CA ILE A 29 -10.98 1.57 5.86
C ILE A 29 -9.74 2.21 6.46
N SER A 30 -9.84 2.65 7.73
CA SER A 30 -8.70 3.17 8.49
C SER A 30 -7.72 2.07 8.89
N GLN A 31 -6.43 2.37 8.78
CA GLN A 31 -5.37 1.57 9.37
C GLN A 31 -4.99 2.17 10.73
N THR A 32 -5.37 1.50 11.81
CA THR A 32 -5.09 1.92 13.19
C THR A 32 -4.14 0.94 13.86
N PRO A 33 -3.36 1.38 14.85
CA PRO A 33 -2.50 0.49 15.60
C PRO A 33 -3.28 -0.65 16.27
N GLY A 34 -2.78 -1.88 16.11
CA GLY A 34 -3.35 -3.07 16.69
C GLY A 34 -2.26 -4.09 17.01
N PHE A 35 -2.51 -4.99 17.92
CA PHE A 35 -1.59 -6.09 18.22
C PHE A 35 -1.60 -7.11 17.07
N SER A 36 -0.39 -7.48 16.64
CA SER A 36 -0.15 -8.59 15.71
C SER A 36 1.04 -9.41 16.20
N ALA A 37 0.82 -10.71 16.37
CA ALA A 37 1.90 -11.63 16.74
C ALA A 37 3.03 -11.65 15.69
N MET A 38 2.68 -11.51 14.41
CA MET A 38 3.66 -11.42 13.33
C MET A 38 4.51 -10.16 13.45
N TYR A 39 3.91 -9.02 13.76
CA TYR A 39 4.65 -7.76 13.99
C TYR A 39 5.55 -7.85 15.22
N ALA A 40 5.06 -8.49 16.29
CA ALA A 40 5.86 -8.71 17.50
C ALA A 40 7.12 -9.52 17.20
N VAL A 41 6.98 -10.66 16.51
CA VAL A 41 8.10 -11.52 16.09
C VAL A 41 9.06 -10.78 15.14
N TRP A 42 8.52 -9.96 14.20
CA TRP A 42 9.34 -9.15 13.32
C TRP A 42 10.21 -8.15 14.09
N MET A 43 9.59 -7.43 15.06
CA MET A 43 10.29 -6.47 15.90
C MET A 43 11.30 -7.15 16.85
N GLU A 44 10.98 -8.34 17.37
CA GLU A 44 11.92 -9.11 18.20
C GLU A 44 13.20 -9.49 17.44
N ARG A 45 13.10 -9.65 16.13
CA ARG A 45 14.25 -9.91 15.24
C ARG A 45 14.94 -8.64 14.74
N GLY A 46 14.63 -7.49 15.32
CA GLY A 46 15.25 -6.20 15.00
C GLY A 46 14.59 -5.47 13.81
N GLY A 47 13.42 -5.93 13.38
CA GLY A 47 12.70 -5.28 12.29
C GLY A 47 11.88 -4.07 12.71
N VAL A 48 11.53 -3.24 11.75
CA VAL A 48 10.60 -2.11 11.86
C VAL A 48 9.32 -2.46 11.12
N VAL A 49 8.17 -2.14 11.69
CA VAL A 49 6.87 -2.17 11.02
C VAL A 49 6.44 -0.75 10.71
N ALA A 50 6.06 -0.50 9.47
CA ALA A 50 5.60 0.81 9.00
C ALA A 50 4.22 0.70 8.36
N VAL A 51 3.28 1.55 8.79
CA VAL A 51 1.88 1.55 8.30
C VAL A 51 1.46 2.99 8.03
N PRO A 52 1.55 3.47 6.78
CA PRO A 52 1.09 4.80 6.41
C PRO A 52 -0.44 4.87 6.33
N ASN A 53 -0.97 6.03 6.74
CA ASN A 53 -2.39 6.38 6.60
C ASN A 53 -2.63 6.93 5.19
N LEU A 54 -2.82 6.03 4.25
CA LEU A 54 -2.93 6.35 2.83
C LEU A 54 -4.28 7.01 2.49
N ARG A 55 -4.29 7.93 1.52
CA ARG A 55 -5.55 8.36 0.91
C ARG A 55 -6.33 7.15 0.41
N GLY A 56 -7.67 7.24 0.43
CA GLY A 56 -8.55 6.08 0.19
C GLY A 56 -9.04 5.40 1.45
N GLY A 57 -8.33 5.55 2.58
CA GLY A 57 -8.82 5.18 3.92
C GLY A 57 -9.75 6.23 4.52
N SER A 58 -10.16 6.05 5.77
CA SER A 58 -11.07 6.97 6.47
C SER A 58 -10.40 7.76 7.60
N GLU A 59 -9.07 7.69 7.71
CA GLU A 59 -8.33 8.26 8.84
C GLU A 59 -8.59 9.77 9.02
N PHE A 60 -8.85 10.47 7.92
CA PHE A 60 -9.15 11.92 7.93
C PHE A 60 -10.51 12.24 7.30
N GLY A 61 -11.46 11.29 7.38
CA GLY A 61 -12.83 11.45 6.93
C GLY A 61 -13.05 11.20 5.44
N GLU A 62 -14.28 11.49 4.97
CA GLU A 62 -14.73 11.13 3.62
C GLU A 62 -13.91 11.78 2.50
N ALA A 63 -13.44 13.01 2.70
CA ALA A 63 -12.60 13.69 1.70
C ALA A 63 -11.26 12.94 1.49
N TRP A 64 -10.73 12.29 2.53
CA TRP A 64 -9.54 11.46 2.46
C TRP A 64 -9.80 10.18 1.66
N HIS A 65 -10.93 9.53 1.89
CA HIS A 65 -11.37 8.37 1.10
C HIS A 65 -11.53 8.73 -0.37
N GLN A 66 -12.29 9.77 -0.68
CA GLN A 66 -12.52 10.21 -2.06
C GLN A 66 -11.24 10.64 -2.80
N ALA A 67 -10.22 11.06 -2.06
CA ALA A 67 -8.92 11.40 -2.65
C ALA A 67 -8.12 10.17 -3.13
N GLY A 68 -8.58 8.95 -2.84
CA GLY A 68 -8.00 7.69 -3.27
C GLY A 68 -8.93 6.80 -4.10
N MET A 69 -10.04 7.34 -4.64
CA MET A 69 -11.01 6.59 -5.45
C MET A 69 -10.91 6.94 -6.94
N PHE A 70 -11.43 6.04 -7.79
CA PHE A 70 -11.56 6.25 -9.24
C PHE A 70 -10.27 6.78 -9.89
N GLY A 71 -10.37 7.85 -10.67
CA GLY A 71 -9.23 8.49 -11.33
C GLY A 71 -8.18 9.09 -10.39
N ARG A 72 -8.45 9.13 -9.07
CA ARG A 72 -7.51 9.57 -8.04
C ARG A 72 -6.80 8.42 -7.32
N LYS A 73 -7.02 7.17 -7.76
CA LYS A 73 -6.42 5.97 -7.15
C LYS A 73 -4.88 6.01 -7.16
N GLN A 74 -4.28 6.65 -8.14
CA GLN A 74 -2.82 6.83 -8.18
C GLN A 74 -2.28 7.53 -6.94
N ASN A 75 -3.02 8.45 -6.32
CA ASN A 75 -2.63 9.10 -5.07
C ASN A 75 -2.28 8.11 -3.94
N VAL A 76 -2.97 6.97 -3.91
CA VAL A 76 -2.74 5.92 -2.90
C VAL A 76 -1.37 5.27 -3.10
N PHE A 77 -1.02 5.00 -4.35
CA PHE A 77 0.27 4.41 -4.72
C PHE A 77 1.41 5.40 -4.51
N ASP A 78 1.19 6.67 -4.86
CA ASP A 78 2.14 7.75 -4.63
C ASP A 78 2.42 7.95 -3.13
N ASP A 79 1.38 7.91 -2.28
CA ASP A 79 1.52 8.01 -0.82
C ASP A 79 2.36 6.85 -0.26
N PHE A 80 2.15 5.63 -0.78
CA PHE A 80 2.86 4.44 -0.34
C PHE A 80 4.33 4.44 -0.79
N ILE A 81 4.58 4.85 -2.02
CA ILE A 81 5.93 5.01 -2.58
C ILE A 81 6.68 6.11 -1.80
N ALA A 82 6.02 7.24 -1.54
CA ALA A 82 6.61 8.32 -0.74
C ALA A 82 6.94 7.87 0.70
N ALA A 83 6.12 7.00 1.30
CA ALA A 83 6.42 6.42 2.61
C ALA A 83 7.68 5.54 2.57
N ALA A 84 7.86 4.73 1.51
CA ALA A 84 9.06 3.93 1.30
C ALA A 84 10.31 4.82 1.14
N GLU A 85 10.23 5.84 0.31
CA GLU A 85 11.32 6.79 0.09
C GLU A 85 11.67 7.56 1.37
N TRP A 86 10.66 7.96 2.16
CA TRP A 86 10.88 8.62 3.44
C TRP A 86 11.61 7.73 4.44
N LEU A 87 11.25 6.44 4.53
CA LEU A 87 11.92 5.47 5.40
C LEU A 87 13.42 5.35 5.05
N MET A 88 13.75 5.34 3.77
CA MET A 88 15.15 5.29 3.31
C MET A 88 15.88 6.62 3.57
N ALA A 89 15.28 7.75 3.23
CA ALA A 89 15.87 9.08 3.43
C ALA A 89 16.13 9.37 4.92
N ASN A 90 15.30 8.84 5.82
CA ASN A 90 15.47 8.98 7.27
C ASN A 90 16.27 7.82 7.90
N ARG A 91 16.96 7.01 7.08
CA ARG A 91 17.88 5.96 7.50
C ARG A 91 17.27 4.86 8.37
N TYR A 92 15.96 4.62 8.22
CA TYR A 92 15.34 3.43 8.80
C TYR A 92 15.80 2.16 8.07
N THR A 93 15.97 2.23 6.75
CA THR A 93 16.26 1.07 5.90
C THR A 93 16.95 1.48 4.59
N THR A 94 17.21 0.50 3.74
CA THR A 94 17.58 0.65 2.32
C THR A 94 16.67 -0.20 1.46
N ALA A 95 16.69 -0.03 0.13
CA ALA A 95 15.91 -0.82 -0.81
C ALA A 95 16.14 -2.34 -0.63
N ASP A 96 17.39 -2.75 -0.36
CA ASP A 96 17.76 -4.16 -0.13
C ASP A 96 17.17 -4.76 1.16
N ARG A 97 16.60 -3.94 2.03
CA ARG A 97 16.06 -4.35 3.33
C ARG A 97 14.61 -3.95 3.53
N LEU A 98 13.97 -3.41 2.49
CA LEU A 98 12.57 -3.00 2.50
C LEU A 98 11.69 -4.09 1.88
N ALA A 99 10.84 -4.68 2.69
CA ALA A 99 9.78 -5.57 2.25
C ALA A 99 8.43 -4.83 2.30
N ILE A 100 7.59 -5.07 1.28
CA ILE A 100 6.21 -4.58 1.25
C ILE A 100 5.22 -5.74 1.27
N ALA A 101 4.09 -5.53 1.92
CA ALA A 101 3.04 -6.54 1.99
C ALA A 101 1.64 -5.91 1.96
N GLY A 102 0.71 -6.60 1.29
CA GLY A 102 -0.67 -6.18 1.23
C GLY A 102 -1.59 -7.28 0.73
N GLY A 103 -2.84 -7.24 1.15
CA GLY A 103 -3.87 -8.18 0.74
C GLY A 103 -5.12 -7.49 0.18
N SER A 104 -5.84 -8.13 -0.74
CA SER A 104 -7.05 -7.59 -1.36
C SER A 104 -6.75 -6.25 -2.06
N ASN A 105 -7.39 -5.15 -1.68
CA ASN A 105 -7.03 -3.80 -2.13
C ASN A 105 -5.57 -3.43 -1.76
N GLY A 106 -5.07 -3.89 -0.60
CA GLY A 106 -3.64 -3.80 -0.26
C GLY A 106 -2.75 -4.64 -1.18
N GLY A 107 -3.28 -5.70 -1.77
CA GLY A 107 -2.62 -6.49 -2.82
C GLY A 107 -2.49 -5.70 -4.13
N LEU A 108 -3.53 -4.95 -4.53
CA LEU A 108 -3.44 -3.99 -5.62
C LEU A 108 -2.38 -2.92 -5.32
N LEU A 109 -2.38 -2.38 -4.10
CA LEU A 109 -1.41 -1.39 -3.64
C LEU A 109 0.04 -1.86 -3.88
N VAL A 110 0.39 -3.02 -3.35
CA VAL A 110 1.77 -3.52 -3.47
C VAL A 110 2.09 -4.01 -4.89
N GLY A 111 1.10 -4.48 -5.64
CA GLY A 111 1.25 -4.82 -7.05
C GLY A 111 1.58 -3.59 -7.90
N ALA A 112 0.84 -2.50 -7.71
CA ALA A 112 1.09 -1.24 -8.40
C ALA A 112 2.44 -0.64 -7.98
N ALA A 113 2.77 -0.64 -6.69
CA ALA A 113 4.06 -0.16 -6.20
C ALA A 113 5.23 -0.95 -6.81
N LEU A 114 5.12 -2.29 -6.87
CA LEU A 114 6.13 -3.15 -7.48
C LEU A 114 6.35 -2.85 -8.97
N THR A 115 5.28 -2.63 -9.74
CA THR A 115 5.40 -2.38 -11.18
C THR A 115 5.85 -0.96 -11.50
N GLN A 116 5.49 0.02 -10.66
CA GLN A 116 5.88 1.42 -10.86
C GLN A 116 7.28 1.73 -10.33
N ARG A 117 7.69 1.12 -9.22
CA ARG A 117 8.97 1.38 -8.56
C ARG A 117 9.64 0.08 -8.06
N PRO A 118 10.00 -0.85 -8.97
CA PRO A 118 10.66 -2.12 -8.62
C PRO A 118 12.02 -1.93 -7.93
N ASP A 119 12.63 -0.78 -8.11
CA ASP A 119 13.93 -0.41 -7.54
C ASP A 119 13.89 -0.23 -6.00
N LEU A 120 12.71 0.00 -5.40
CA LEU A 120 12.57 0.32 -3.99
C LEU A 120 12.42 -0.89 -3.06
N PHE A 121 12.07 -2.06 -3.59
CA PHE A 121 11.59 -3.17 -2.77
C PHE A 121 12.41 -4.45 -2.97
N ARG A 122 12.93 -5.01 -1.87
CA ARG A 122 13.64 -6.29 -1.87
C ARG A 122 12.71 -7.49 -1.94
N ALA A 123 11.55 -7.38 -1.29
CA ALA A 123 10.57 -8.46 -1.23
C ALA A 123 9.15 -7.90 -1.25
N VAL A 124 8.25 -8.63 -1.91
CA VAL A 124 6.83 -8.26 -2.01
C VAL A 124 5.97 -9.46 -1.63
N VAL A 125 5.09 -9.29 -0.65
CA VAL A 125 4.07 -10.26 -0.27
C VAL A 125 2.72 -9.74 -0.75
N CYS A 126 2.25 -10.30 -1.86
CA CYS A 126 1.02 -9.88 -2.53
C CYS A 126 -0.05 -10.97 -2.35
N SER A 127 -0.99 -10.74 -1.43
CA SER A 127 -2.00 -11.73 -1.04
C SER A 127 -3.36 -11.42 -1.64
N VAL A 128 -4.00 -12.41 -2.28
CA VAL A 128 -5.34 -12.31 -2.88
C VAL A 128 -5.59 -10.99 -3.61
N PRO A 129 -4.69 -10.57 -4.52
CA PRO A 129 -4.69 -9.22 -5.07
C PRO A 129 -5.69 -9.03 -6.21
N LEU A 130 -5.97 -7.75 -6.53
CA LEU A 130 -6.57 -7.33 -7.80
C LEU A 130 -5.45 -6.78 -8.69
N LEU A 131 -4.96 -7.57 -9.63
CA LEU A 131 -3.84 -7.14 -10.48
C LEU A 131 -4.26 -6.75 -11.90
N ASP A 132 -5.43 -7.19 -12.36
CA ASP A 132 -5.97 -6.88 -13.68
C ASP A 132 -7.17 -5.94 -13.54
N MET A 133 -6.91 -4.65 -13.54
CA MET A 133 -7.95 -3.65 -13.31
C MET A 133 -8.86 -3.42 -14.52
N LEU A 134 -8.50 -3.93 -15.69
CA LEU A 134 -9.34 -3.84 -16.88
C LEU A 134 -10.43 -4.93 -16.92
N ARG A 135 -10.22 -6.04 -16.19
CA ARG A 135 -11.15 -7.17 -16.18
C ARG A 135 -11.61 -7.57 -14.79
N TYR A 136 -11.16 -6.89 -13.71
CA TYR A 136 -11.43 -7.28 -12.32
C TYR A 136 -12.92 -7.50 -12.05
N GLU A 137 -13.80 -6.69 -12.65
CA GLU A 137 -15.26 -6.77 -12.49
C GLU A 137 -15.88 -8.07 -13.01
N ARG A 138 -15.13 -8.82 -13.86
CA ARG A 138 -15.55 -10.11 -14.43
C ARG A 138 -15.15 -11.31 -13.57
N PHE A 139 -14.35 -11.09 -12.55
CA PHE A 139 -13.83 -12.16 -11.69
C PHE A 139 -14.51 -12.14 -10.33
N LEU A 140 -15.05 -13.30 -9.90
CA LEU A 140 -15.61 -13.51 -8.56
C LEU A 140 -16.56 -12.38 -8.13
N GLN A 141 -16.19 -11.63 -7.11
CA GLN A 141 -16.97 -10.53 -6.52
C GLN A 141 -16.59 -9.14 -7.07
N GLY A 142 -15.70 -9.07 -8.07
CA GLY A 142 -15.15 -7.81 -8.58
C GLY A 142 -16.19 -6.76 -8.94
N ARG A 143 -17.34 -7.18 -9.49
CA ARG A 143 -18.46 -6.29 -9.87
C ARG A 143 -18.98 -5.41 -8.72
N PHE A 144 -18.81 -5.83 -7.46
CA PHE A 144 -19.26 -5.05 -6.30
C PHE A 144 -18.30 -3.89 -5.94
N TRP A 145 -17.12 -3.83 -6.55
CA TRP A 145 -16.10 -2.82 -6.25
C TRP A 145 -16.03 -1.70 -7.29
N VAL A 146 -16.99 -1.67 -8.23
CA VAL A 146 -17.08 -0.62 -9.25
C VAL A 146 -17.31 0.76 -8.61
N SER A 147 -17.98 0.83 -7.48
CA SER A 147 -18.15 2.07 -6.70
C SER A 147 -16.85 2.63 -6.11
N GLU A 148 -15.81 1.84 -6.02
CA GLU A 148 -14.48 2.27 -5.53
C GLU A 148 -13.51 2.53 -6.69
N TYR A 149 -13.49 1.65 -7.70
CA TYR A 149 -12.48 1.70 -8.75
C TYR A 149 -13.00 2.26 -10.09
N GLY A 150 -14.30 2.11 -10.37
CA GLY A 150 -14.86 2.36 -11.69
C GLY A 150 -14.89 1.12 -12.56
N ALA A 151 -15.45 1.24 -13.76
CA ALA A 151 -15.63 0.14 -14.72
C ALA A 151 -14.87 0.40 -16.02
N ALA A 152 -14.16 -0.62 -16.52
CA ALA A 152 -13.42 -0.52 -17.78
C ALA A 152 -14.33 -0.43 -19.02
N THR A 153 -15.63 -0.68 -18.86
CA THR A 153 -16.65 -0.47 -19.90
C THR A 153 -16.97 1.00 -20.15
N ASP A 154 -16.67 1.89 -19.19
CA ASP A 154 -16.74 3.34 -19.37
C ASP A 154 -15.40 3.84 -19.96
N SER A 155 -15.45 4.56 -21.08
CA SER A 155 -14.25 4.99 -21.80
C SER A 155 -13.37 5.98 -21.01
N ALA A 156 -13.97 6.84 -20.18
CA ALA A 156 -13.22 7.77 -19.34
C ALA A 156 -12.53 7.02 -18.17
N GLN A 157 -13.21 6.02 -17.63
CA GLN A 157 -12.70 5.22 -16.52
C GLN A 157 -11.65 4.19 -16.98
N PHE A 158 -11.78 3.66 -18.18
CA PHE A 158 -10.80 2.79 -18.79
C PHE A 158 -9.38 3.41 -18.80
N GLY A 159 -9.30 4.70 -19.10
CA GLY A 159 -8.03 5.42 -19.18
C GLY A 159 -7.21 5.34 -17.90
N TYR A 160 -7.82 5.67 -16.75
CA TYR A 160 -7.10 5.63 -15.48
C TYR A 160 -6.92 4.21 -14.95
N LEU A 161 -7.88 3.30 -15.18
CA LEU A 161 -7.73 1.89 -14.79
C LEU A 161 -6.53 1.25 -15.49
N ARG A 162 -6.39 1.52 -16.79
CA ARG A 162 -5.23 1.05 -17.58
C ARG A 162 -3.91 1.65 -17.09
N ALA A 163 -3.94 2.91 -16.66
CA ALA A 163 -2.72 3.62 -16.29
C ALA A 163 -2.03 3.02 -15.06
N TYR A 164 -2.80 2.47 -14.11
CA TYR A 164 -2.24 1.90 -12.89
C TYR A 164 -2.38 0.38 -12.76
N SER A 165 -3.07 -0.30 -13.68
CA SER A 165 -3.22 -1.76 -13.63
C SER A 165 -1.86 -2.46 -13.60
N PRO A 166 -1.57 -3.27 -12.56
CA PRO A 166 -0.29 -3.97 -12.49
C PRO A 166 -0.06 -4.98 -13.63
N TYR A 167 -1.14 -5.54 -14.17
CA TYR A 167 -1.13 -6.49 -15.30
C TYR A 167 -1.29 -5.76 -16.63
#